data_980c6e0a80bf2088f9f94d7e94d8d74a
#
_entry.id   980c6e0a80bf2088f9f94d7e94d8d74a
#
_cell.length_a   1.000
_cell.length_b   1.000
_cell.length_c   1.000
_cell.angle_alpha   90.00
_cell.angle_beta   90.00
_cell.angle_gamma   90.00
#
_symmetry.space_group_name_H-M   'P 1'
#
loop_
_entity.id
_entity.type
_entity.pdbx_description
1 polymer ?
#
loop_
_entity_poly.entity_id
_entity_poly.type
_entity_poly.pdbx_seq_one_letter_code
_entity_poly.pdbx_strand_id
1 'polypeptide(L)'
;MSPSPTHAYADQLAAAIQHAIQAHTYFPNTPRDAIRLWDRQTPYVIHPIWCAMTLLTETDLAEDIRYPGAIALLWHDTLEDTQLPLPEDTPPRVRQLVLEMTFASLDEEFEQLWERSDTTKLLKLYDKVSQLLDGIWLTDIRWNQIVVHTQRLERFVLSTYGELNIVKIARTVCQPR
;
A
#
# COMPACT_ATOMS: atom_id res chain seq x y z
N MET A 1 15.67 -3.57 -31.18
CA MET A 1 14.21 -3.56 -31.01
C MET A 1 13.94 -3.13 -29.59
N SER A 2 13.20 -2.05 -29.36
CA SER A 2 12.80 -1.67 -28.00
C SER A 2 11.80 -2.71 -27.48
N PRO A 3 11.89 -3.13 -26.19
CA PRO A 3 10.92 -4.06 -25.59
C PRO A 3 9.50 -3.48 -25.70
N SER A 4 8.49 -4.36 -25.77
CA SER A 4 7.11 -3.90 -25.73
C SER A 4 6.83 -3.24 -24.36
N PRO A 5 5.90 -2.28 -24.26
CA PRO A 5 5.54 -1.64 -22.98
C PRO A 5 5.23 -2.63 -21.86
N THR A 6 4.59 -3.76 -22.19
CA THR A 6 4.26 -4.82 -21.25
C THR A 6 5.49 -5.54 -20.68
N HIS A 7 6.53 -5.78 -21.50
CA HIS A 7 7.78 -6.39 -21.00
C HIS A 7 8.53 -5.42 -20.07
N ALA A 8 8.60 -4.15 -20.44
CA ALA A 8 9.24 -3.14 -19.60
C ALA A 8 8.56 -3.02 -18.21
N TYR A 9 7.23 -3.12 -18.14
CA TYR A 9 6.52 -3.12 -16.86
C TYR A 9 6.78 -4.38 -16.04
N ALA A 10 6.82 -5.57 -16.67
CA ALA A 10 7.10 -6.81 -15.95
C ALA A 10 8.49 -6.79 -15.29
N ASP A 11 9.49 -6.25 -15.99
CA ASP A 11 10.84 -6.09 -15.45
C ASP A 11 10.86 -5.10 -14.28
N GLN A 12 10.15 -3.96 -14.40
CA GLN A 12 10.03 -2.98 -13.33
C GLN A 12 9.32 -3.57 -12.10
N LEU A 13 8.24 -4.32 -12.30
CA LEU A 13 7.51 -4.97 -11.22
C LEU A 13 8.37 -5.99 -10.49
N ALA A 14 9.12 -6.83 -11.24
CA ALA A 14 10.03 -7.81 -10.65
C ALA A 14 11.13 -7.13 -9.83
N ALA A 15 11.75 -6.06 -10.35
CA ALA A 15 12.74 -5.27 -9.63
C ALA A 15 12.15 -4.62 -8.37
N ALA A 16 10.92 -4.10 -8.45
CA ALA A 16 10.24 -3.49 -7.33
C ALA A 16 9.93 -4.49 -6.21
N ILE A 17 9.51 -5.70 -6.54
CA ILE A 17 9.31 -6.79 -5.56
C ILE A 17 10.63 -7.16 -4.89
N GLN A 18 11.71 -7.31 -5.67
CA GLN A 18 13.03 -7.63 -5.12
C GLN A 18 13.53 -6.54 -4.16
N HIS A 19 13.35 -5.26 -4.51
CA HIS A 19 13.69 -4.15 -3.63
C HIS A 19 12.89 -4.16 -2.33
N ALA A 20 11.57 -4.38 -2.38
CA ALA A 20 10.73 -4.49 -1.19
C ALA A 20 11.15 -5.66 -0.28
N ILE A 21 11.45 -6.84 -0.87
CA ILE A 21 11.99 -7.99 -0.13
C ILE A 21 13.31 -7.62 0.54
N GLN A 22 14.23 -6.99 -0.19
CA GLN A 22 15.53 -6.58 0.34
C GLN A 22 15.35 -5.58 1.49
N ALA A 23 14.51 -4.56 1.33
CA ALA A 23 14.28 -3.50 2.29
C ALA A 23 13.79 -4.07 3.63
N HIS A 24 12.69 -4.82 3.62
CA HIS A 24 12.06 -5.33 4.84
C HIS A 24 12.76 -6.57 5.44
N THR A 25 13.61 -7.29 4.67
CA THR A 25 14.32 -8.46 5.18
C THR A 25 15.68 -8.10 5.80
N TYR A 26 16.43 -7.21 5.14
CA TYR A 26 17.83 -6.96 5.51
C TYR A 26 18.08 -5.57 6.10
N PHE A 27 17.16 -4.64 5.91
CA PHE A 27 17.33 -3.24 6.32
C PHE A 27 16.14 -2.68 7.14
N PRO A 28 15.37 -3.47 7.91
CA PRO A 28 14.30 -2.93 8.72
C PRO A 28 14.86 -1.96 9.78
N ASN A 29 14.11 -0.91 10.14
CA ASN A 29 14.50 0.01 11.20
C ASN A 29 14.56 -0.69 12.55
N THR A 30 13.62 -1.61 12.79
CA THR A 30 13.59 -2.47 13.98
C THR A 30 13.24 -3.92 13.59
N PRO A 31 13.54 -4.93 14.42
CA PRO A 31 13.11 -6.31 14.16
C PRO A 31 11.59 -6.46 13.97
N ARG A 32 10.80 -5.55 14.53
CA ARG A 32 9.34 -5.54 14.38
C ARG A 32 8.91 -5.20 12.95
N ASP A 33 9.67 -4.36 12.26
CA ASP A 33 9.38 -3.90 10.90
C ASP A 33 9.72 -4.95 9.83
N ALA A 34 10.31 -6.08 10.25
CA ALA A 34 10.62 -7.21 9.38
C ALA A 34 9.51 -8.27 9.32
N ILE A 35 8.54 -8.24 10.25
CA ILE A 35 7.53 -9.29 10.42
C ILE A 35 6.13 -8.71 10.64
N ARG A 36 5.10 -9.46 10.26
CA ARG A 36 3.71 -9.16 10.60
C ARG A 36 3.44 -9.52 12.06
N LEU A 37 2.63 -8.71 12.73
CA LEU A 37 2.43 -8.81 14.18
C LEU A 37 1.38 -9.85 14.58
N TRP A 38 0.54 -10.31 13.63
CA TRP A 38 -0.53 -11.26 13.91
C TRP A 38 -0.03 -12.65 14.33
N ASP A 39 1.12 -13.10 13.79
CA ASP A 39 1.75 -14.39 14.14
C ASP A 39 3.21 -14.24 14.57
N ARG A 40 3.80 -13.05 14.37
CA ARG A 40 5.22 -12.73 14.66
C ARG A 40 6.23 -13.61 13.91
N GLN A 41 5.84 -14.14 12.75
CA GLN A 41 6.67 -15.04 11.92
C GLN A 41 6.58 -14.67 10.44
N THR A 42 5.39 -14.28 9.96
CA THR A 42 5.19 -13.94 8.55
C THR A 42 6.04 -12.71 8.20
N PRO A 43 6.85 -12.77 7.11
CA PRO A 43 7.63 -11.63 6.65
C PRO A 43 6.75 -10.41 6.36
N TYR A 44 7.19 -9.22 6.79
CA TYR A 44 6.44 -7.99 6.60
C TYR A 44 6.09 -7.72 5.13
N VAL A 45 7.01 -8.06 4.22
CA VAL A 45 6.87 -7.81 2.77
C VAL A 45 5.61 -8.43 2.15
N ILE A 46 4.96 -9.38 2.81
CA ILE A 46 3.67 -9.93 2.37
C ILE A 46 2.61 -8.82 2.28
N HIS A 47 2.63 -7.83 3.19
CA HIS A 47 1.73 -6.69 3.18
C HIS A 47 1.83 -5.86 1.90
N PRO A 48 2.96 -5.25 1.54
CA PRO A 48 3.07 -4.47 0.31
C PRO A 48 2.86 -5.31 -0.95
N ILE A 49 3.27 -6.59 -0.97
CA ILE A 49 3.00 -7.50 -2.09
C ILE A 49 1.48 -7.72 -2.24
N TRP A 50 0.76 -8.01 -1.16
CA TRP A 50 -0.69 -8.18 -1.21
C TRP A 50 -1.39 -6.91 -1.75
N CYS A 51 -1.02 -5.74 -1.27
CA CYS A 51 -1.56 -4.46 -1.72
C CYS A 51 -1.36 -4.27 -3.23
N ALA A 52 -0.13 -4.43 -3.71
CA ALA A 52 0.23 -4.25 -5.12
C ALA A 52 -0.48 -5.27 -6.03
N MET A 53 -0.46 -6.55 -5.66
CA MET A 53 -1.10 -7.61 -6.46
C MET A 53 -2.61 -7.44 -6.51
N THR A 54 -3.25 -7.03 -5.40
CA THR A 54 -4.69 -6.76 -5.37
C THR A 54 -5.04 -5.58 -6.28
N LEU A 55 -4.27 -4.48 -6.26
CA LEU A 55 -4.47 -3.36 -7.20
C LEU A 55 -4.37 -3.81 -8.66
N LEU A 56 -3.44 -4.69 -9.00
CA LEU A 56 -3.27 -5.17 -10.38
C LEU A 56 -4.46 -6.00 -10.90
N THR A 57 -5.32 -6.50 -10.01
CA THR A 57 -6.56 -7.19 -10.41
C THR A 57 -7.68 -6.25 -10.83
N GLU A 58 -7.55 -4.94 -10.62
CA GLU A 58 -8.56 -3.94 -10.98
C GLU A 58 -8.46 -3.58 -12.47
N THR A 59 -8.98 -4.45 -13.33
CA THR A 59 -8.87 -4.29 -14.79
C THR A 59 -9.60 -3.06 -15.33
N ASP A 60 -10.60 -2.56 -14.62
CA ASP A 60 -11.37 -1.37 -14.99
C ASP A 60 -10.65 -0.06 -14.61
N LEU A 61 -9.60 -0.14 -13.78
CA LEU A 61 -8.79 1.02 -13.42
C LEU A 61 -7.76 1.30 -14.53
N ALA A 62 -7.60 2.59 -14.89
CA ALA A 62 -6.67 3.02 -15.93
C ALA A 62 -5.23 2.57 -15.65
N GLU A 63 -4.49 2.17 -16.68
CA GLU A 63 -3.12 1.64 -16.55
C GLU A 63 -2.13 2.65 -15.98
N ASP A 64 -2.30 3.94 -16.27
CA ASP A 64 -1.49 5.05 -15.76
C ASP A 64 -1.69 5.31 -14.26
N ILE A 65 -2.75 4.76 -13.65
CA ILE A 65 -2.97 4.70 -12.21
C ILE A 65 -2.48 3.35 -11.67
N ARG A 66 -2.89 2.26 -12.29
CA ARG A 66 -2.70 0.89 -11.81
C ARG A 66 -1.23 0.49 -11.76
N TYR A 67 -0.47 0.75 -12.82
CA TYR A 67 0.93 0.30 -12.89
C TYR A 67 1.85 1.10 -11.96
N PRO A 68 1.90 2.44 -12.01
CA PRO A 68 2.72 3.19 -11.05
C PRO A 68 2.22 3.03 -9.62
N GLY A 69 0.90 2.86 -9.40
CA GLY A 69 0.31 2.60 -8.11
C GLY A 69 0.76 1.27 -7.51
N ALA A 70 0.87 0.19 -8.30
CA ALA A 70 1.35 -1.09 -7.82
C ALA A 70 2.81 -1.03 -7.35
N ILE A 71 3.70 -0.34 -8.10
CA ILE A 71 5.08 -0.14 -7.66
C ILE A 71 5.13 0.75 -6.41
N ALA A 72 4.31 1.81 -6.35
CA ALA A 72 4.23 2.66 -5.17
C ALA A 72 3.77 1.87 -3.93
N LEU A 73 2.79 0.97 -4.06
CA LEU A 73 2.35 0.08 -2.99
C LEU A 73 3.42 -0.93 -2.55
N LEU A 74 4.29 -1.38 -3.44
CA LEU A 74 5.43 -2.22 -3.04
C LEU A 74 6.43 -1.46 -2.16
N TRP A 75 6.50 -0.14 -2.28
CA TRP A 75 7.52 0.69 -1.62
C TRP A 75 6.97 1.68 -0.58
N HIS A 76 5.64 1.71 -0.32
CA HIS A 76 5.02 2.74 0.50
C HIS A 76 5.56 2.80 1.93
N ASP A 77 5.91 1.65 2.52
CA ASP A 77 6.48 1.57 3.87
C ASP A 77 8.02 1.58 3.88
N THR A 78 8.67 1.58 2.70
CA THR A 78 10.14 1.52 2.63
C THR A 78 10.78 2.71 3.34
N LEU A 79 10.24 3.92 3.17
CA LEU A 79 10.78 5.13 3.79
C LEU A 79 10.43 5.27 5.27
N GLU A 80 9.36 4.63 5.73
CA GLU A 80 8.92 4.67 7.13
C GLU A 80 9.60 3.59 7.96
N ASP A 81 9.67 2.36 7.44
CA ASP A 81 9.99 1.16 8.21
C ASP A 81 11.38 0.59 7.92
N THR A 82 12.13 1.15 6.96
CA THR A 82 13.44 0.62 6.58
C THR A 82 14.53 1.69 6.40
N GLN A 83 15.78 1.24 6.39
CA GLN A 83 16.95 2.09 6.13
C GLN A 83 17.33 2.15 4.65
N LEU A 84 16.62 1.42 3.78
CA LEU A 84 16.94 1.36 2.36
C LEU A 84 16.25 2.52 1.62
N PRO A 85 16.98 3.39 0.90
CA PRO A 85 16.38 4.45 0.09
C PRO A 85 15.67 3.86 -1.13
N LEU A 86 14.76 4.64 -1.74
CA LEU A 86 14.23 4.30 -3.04
C LEU A 86 15.34 4.29 -4.10
N PRO A 87 15.29 3.38 -5.11
CA PRO A 87 16.24 3.36 -6.22
C PRO A 87 16.37 4.73 -6.89
N GLU A 88 17.58 5.08 -7.34
CA GLU A 88 17.86 6.37 -7.98
C GLU A 88 17.04 6.58 -9.26
N ASP A 89 16.83 5.51 -10.02
CA ASP A 89 16.06 5.46 -11.26
C ASP A 89 14.55 5.31 -11.07
N THR A 90 14.05 5.47 -9.82
CA THR A 90 12.61 5.42 -9.52
C THR A 90 11.84 6.39 -10.42
N PRO A 91 10.85 5.93 -11.20
CA PRO A 91 10.05 6.81 -12.06
C PRO A 91 9.43 7.96 -11.25
N PRO A 92 9.41 9.20 -11.79
CA PRO A 92 8.94 10.38 -11.04
C PRO A 92 7.54 10.22 -10.45
N ARG A 93 6.62 9.59 -11.19
CA ARG A 93 5.24 9.34 -10.70
C ARG A 93 5.21 8.37 -9.54
N VAL A 94 6.01 7.30 -9.57
CA VAL A 94 6.12 6.34 -8.47
C VAL A 94 6.70 7.02 -7.23
N ARG A 95 7.80 7.76 -7.40
CA ARG A 95 8.45 8.50 -6.31
C ARG A 95 7.48 9.47 -5.65
N GLN A 96 6.72 10.22 -6.45
CA GLN A 96 5.69 11.12 -5.94
C GLN A 96 4.66 10.38 -5.08
N LEU A 97 4.10 9.26 -5.58
CA LEU A 97 3.09 8.49 -4.86
C LEU A 97 3.63 7.92 -3.54
N VAL A 98 4.87 7.38 -3.54
CA VAL A 98 5.50 6.88 -2.30
C VAL A 98 5.64 8.02 -1.28
N LEU A 99 6.15 9.19 -1.69
CA LEU A 99 6.29 10.34 -0.80
C LEU A 99 4.92 10.85 -0.28
N GLU A 100 3.89 10.85 -1.11
CA GLU A 100 2.54 11.22 -0.69
C GLU A 100 1.91 10.20 0.27
N MET A 101 2.34 8.93 0.25
CA MET A 101 1.88 7.87 1.15
C MET A 101 2.66 7.82 2.47
N THR A 102 3.83 8.47 2.55
CA THR A 102 4.71 8.49 3.74
C THR A 102 4.22 9.50 4.77
N PHE A 103 4.05 9.06 6.02
CA PHE A 103 3.64 9.87 7.16
C PHE A 103 4.48 9.50 8.38
N ALA A 104 4.73 10.45 9.29
CA ALA A 104 5.49 10.18 10.51
C ALA A 104 4.69 9.35 11.53
N SER A 105 3.37 9.30 11.40
CA SER A 105 2.50 8.51 12.27
C SER A 105 1.13 8.27 11.63
N LEU A 106 0.39 7.28 12.15
CA LEU A 106 -0.98 7.03 11.72
C LEU A 106 -1.92 8.21 12.03
N ASP A 107 -1.68 8.95 13.11
CA ASP A 107 -2.50 10.11 13.46
C ASP A 107 -2.26 11.26 12.46
N GLU A 108 -1.01 11.47 12.01
CA GLU A 108 -0.70 12.41 10.93
C GLU A 108 -1.34 11.97 9.60
N GLU A 109 -1.31 10.67 9.27
CA GLU A 109 -2.02 10.14 8.09
C GLU A 109 -3.52 10.49 8.14
N PHE A 110 -4.19 10.29 9.27
CA PHE A 110 -5.63 10.57 9.41
C PHE A 110 -5.96 12.05 9.16
N GLU A 111 -5.06 12.95 9.55
CA GLU A 111 -5.23 14.41 9.37
C GLU A 111 -4.88 14.85 7.94
N GLN A 112 -3.73 14.45 7.42
CA GLN A 112 -3.14 15.04 6.20
C GLN A 112 -3.48 14.30 4.90
N LEU A 113 -3.91 13.03 4.96
CA LEU A 113 -4.18 12.25 3.75
C LEU A 113 -5.19 12.92 2.82
N TRP A 114 -6.13 13.68 3.40
CA TRP A 114 -7.21 14.30 2.62
C TRP A 114 -6.74 15.46 1.74
N GLU A 115 -5.53 15.97 1.98
CA GLU A 115 -4.86 16.98 1.15
C GLU A 115 -4.02 16.35 0.02
N ARG A 116 -3.81 15.02 0.04
CA ARG A 116 -3.04 14.28 -0.96
C ARG A 116 -3.85 14.02 -2.23
N SER A 117 -3.18 13.54 -3.28
CA SER A 117 -3.82 13.21 -4.56
C SER A 117 -4.90 12.12 -4.40
N ASP A 118 -5.85 12.09 -5.32
CA ASP A 118 -6.91 11.07 -5.32
C ASP A 118 -6.33 9.67 -5.52
N THR A 119 -5.26 9.54 -6.31
CA THR A 119 -4.53 8.27 -6.45
C THR A 119 -3.95 7.82 -5.12
N THR A 120 -3.36 8.72 -4.33
CA THR A 120 -2.81 8.37 -3.00
C THR A 120 -3.90 7.88 -2.05
N LYS A 121 -5.06 8.53 -2.04
CA LYS A 121 -6.22 8.06 -1.24
C LYS A 121 -6.70 6.68 -1.68
N LEU A 122 -6.72 6.40 -3.00
CA LEU A 122 -7.00 5.07 -3.52
C LEU A 122 -5.98 4.05 -2.98
N LEU A 123 -4.67 4.32 -3.09
CA LEU A 123 -3.62 3.40 -2.64
C LEU A 123 -3.68 3.17 -1.12
N LYS A 124 -3.98 4.20 -0.33
CA LYS A 124 -4.16 4.07 1.12
C LYS A 124 -5.37 3.21 1.50
N LEU A 125 -6.37 3.05 0.64
CA LEU A 125 -7.44 2.07 0.88
C LEU A 125 -6.89 0.63 0.86
N TYR A 126 -5.99 0.29 -0.07
CA TYR A 126 -5.33 -1.04 -0.10
C TYR A 126 -4.50 -1.28 1.15
N ASP A 127 -3.70 -0.29 1.55
CA ASP A 127 -2.88 -0.35 2.77
C ASP A 127 -3.75 -0.60 4.02
N LYS A 128 -4.79 0.20 4.26
CA LYS A 128 -5.66 0.05 5.44
C LYS A 128 -6.46 -1.24 5.43
N VAL A 129 -6.96 -1.69 4.28
CA VAL A 129 -7.63 -2.99 4.15
C VAL A 129 -6.68 -4.13 4.50
N SER A 130 -5.45 -4.12 3.99
CA SER A 130 -4.44 -5.14 4.34
C SER A 130 -4.09 -5.10 5.83
N GLN A 131 -4.02 -3.92 6.45
CA GLN A 131 -3.79 -3.77 7.88
C GLN A 131 -4.94 -4.35 8.72
N LEU A 132 -6.20 -4.22 8.27
CA LEU A 132 -7.36 -4.79 8.96
C LEU A 132 -7.47 -6.30 8.78
N LEU A 133 -7.03 -6.87 7.66
CA LEU A 133 -7.08 -8.31 7.42
C LEU A 133 -6.28 -9.11 8.46
N ASP A 134 -5.18 -8.58 8.95
CA ASP A 134 -4.33 -9.22 9.95
C ASP A 134 -4.23 -8.43 11.27
N GLY A 135 -5.13 -7.48 11.48
CA GLY A 135 -5.12 -6.54 12.60
C GLY A 135 -5.54 -7.10 13.97
N ILE A 136 -5.54 -8.43 14.18
CA ILE A 136 -5.96 -9.06 15.46
C ILE A 136 -5.13 -8.61 16.67
N TRP A 137 -3.93 -8.09 16.45
CA TRP A 137 -3.00 -7.57 17.46
C TRP A 137 -3.30 -6.12 17.86
N LEU A 138 -4.18 -5.43 17.12
CA LEU A 138 -4.56 -4.06 17.42
C LEU A 138 -5.46 -3.99 18.67
N THR A 139 -5.28 -2.92 19.45
CA THR A 139 -6.24 -2.60 20.50
C THR A 139 -7.58 -2.22 19.89
N ASP A 140 -8.69 -2.40 20.64
CA ASP A 140 -10.04 -2.03 20.15
C ASP A 140 -10.12 -0.56 19.75
N ILE A 141 -9.45 0.34 20.49
CA ILE A 141 -9.42 1.76 20.17
C ILE A 141 -8.75 1.98 18.79
N ARG A 142 -7.57 1.40 18.58
CA ARG A 142 -6.82 1.58 17.33
C ARG A 142 -7.52 0.90 16.16
N TRP A 143 -8.09 -0.28 16.39
CA TRP A 143 -8.93 -0.96 15.41
C TRP A 143 -10.08 -0.06 14.94
N ASN A 144 -10.88 0.48 15.87
CA ASN A 144 -12.00 1.35 15.53
C ASN A 144 -11.59 2.61 14.77
N GLN A 145 -10.45 3.22 15.13
CA GLN A 145 -9.90 4.36 14.40
C GLN A 145 -9.59 4.00 12.93
N ILE A 146 -8.92 2.88 12.72
CA ILE A 146 -8.56 2.39 11.37
C ILE A 146 -9.84 2.04 10.59
N VAL A 147 -10.82 1.37 11.21
CA VAL A 147 -12.11 1.05 10.56
C VAL A 147 -12.81 2.31 10.09
N VAL A 148 -12.95 3.32 10.94
CA VAL A 148 -13.60 4.59 10.57
C VAL A 148 -12.86 5.28 9.41
N HIS A 149 -11.52 5.30 9.46
CA HIS A 149 -10.70 5.86 8.39
C HIS A 149 -10.87 5.08 7.09
N THR A 150 -10.81 3.74 7.14
CA THR A 150 -11.01 2.85 5.97
C THR A 150 -12.40 3.02 5.36
N GLN A 151 -13.45 3.14 6.17
CA GLN A 151 -14.80 3.41 5.67
C GLN A 151 -14.93 4.79 4.99
N ARG A 152 -14.18 5.79 5.45
CA ARG A 152 -14.12 7.09 4.79
C ARG A 152 -13.41 6.99 3.44
N LEU A 153 -12.29 6.26 3.36
CA LEU A 153 -11.57 5.97 2.11
C LEU A 153 -12.42 5.16 1.15
N GLU A 154 -13.14 4.13 1.65
CA GLU A 154 -14.04 3.31 0.84
C GLU A 154 -15.09 4.16 0.12
N ARG A 155 -15.78 5.06 0.86
CA ARG A 155 -16.77 5.98 0.26
C ARG A 155 -16.16 6.92 -0.78
N PHE A 156 -14.96 7.45 -0.50
CA PHE A 156 -14.23 8.29 -1.44
C PHE A 156 -13.87 7.53 -2.71
N VAL A 157 -13.30 6.33 -2.60
CA VAL A 157 -12.87 5.51 -3.74
C VAL A 157 -14.08 5.07 -4.56
N LEU A 158 -15.17 4.64 -3.92
CA LEU A 158 -16.42 4.30 -4.60
C LEU A 158 -16.95 5.48 -5.43
N SER A 159 -16.92 6.69 -4.89
CA SER A 159 -17.43 7.87 -5.60
C SER A 159 -16.54 8.34 -6.75
N THR A 160 -15.22 8.10 -6.65
CA THR A 160 -14.22 8.62 -7.60
C THR A 160 -13.87 7.61 -8.69
N TYR A 161 -13.74 6.33 -8.33
CA TYR A 161 -13.25 5.25 -9.20
C TYR A 161 -14.29 4.16 -9.48
N GLY A 162 -15.44 4.19 -8.81
CA GLY A 162 -16.47 3.17 -8.95
C GLY A 162 -16.28 1.97 -8.00
N GLU A 163 -17.04 0.91 -8.24
CA GLU A 163 -17.07 -0.27 -7.37
C GLU A 163 -15.93 -1.25 -7.68
N LEU A 164 -14.72 -0.89 -7.29
CA LEU A 164 -13.53 -1.74 -7.37
C LEU A 164 -13.61 -2.95 -6.42
N ASN A 165 -12.80 -3.99 -6.68
CA ASN A 165 -12.70 -5.15 -5.77
C ASN A 165 -12.27 -4.75 -4.37
N ILE A 166 -11.34 -3.78 -4.24
CA ILE A 166 -10.89 -3.30 -2.94
C ILE A 166 -12.02 -2.65 -2.14
N VAL A 167 -13.00 -1.98 -2.79
CA VAL A 167 -14.19 -1.42 -2.12
C VAL A 167 -15.04 -2.54 -1.51
N LYS A 168 -15.22 -3.64 -2.24
CA LYS A 168 -15.96 -4.82 -1.74
C LYS A 168 -15.25 -5.47 -0.56
N ILE A 169 -13.92 -5.63 -0.63
CA ILE A 169 -13.11 -6.18 0.46
C ILE A 169 -13.18 -5.27 1.68
N ALA A 170 -13.05 -3.94 1.50
CA ALA A 170 -13.14 -2.96 2.58
C ALA A 170 -14.45 -3.07 3.37
N ARG A 171 -15.59 -3.20 2.68
CA ARG A 171 -16.90 -3.42 3.32
C ARG A 171 -16.95 -4.69 4.15
N THR A 172 -16.25 -5.74 3.74
CA THR A 172 -16.21 -7.01 4.46
C THR A 172 -15.35 -6.91 5.72
N VAL A 173 -14.14 -6.32 5.61
CA VAL A 173 -13.20 -6.26 6.75
C VAL A 173 -13.57 -5.20 7.79
N CYS A 174 -14.36 -4.19 7.42
CA CYS A 174 -14.85 -3.14 8.31
C CYS A 174 -16.11 -3.53 9.10
N GLN A 175 -16.55 -4.80 9.06
CA GLN A 175 -17.66 -5.27 9.91
C GLN A 175 -17.22 -5.29 11.39
N PRO A 176 -18.16 -5.07 12.33
CA PRO A 176 -17.86 -5.18 13.76
C PRO A 176 -17.24 -6.54 14.10
N ARG A 177 -16.27 -6.53 15.00
CA ARG A 177 -15.70 -7.75 15.62
C ARG A 177 -16.63 -8.30 16.67
#